data_5c0a7e014b91d5cad088f0cfc4825299
#
_entry.id   5c0a7e014b91d5cad088f0cfc4825299
#
_cell.length_a   1.000
_cell.length_b   1.000
_cell.length_c   1.000
_cell.angle_alpha   90.00
_cell.angle_beta   90.00
_cell.angle_gamma   90.00
#
_symmetry.space_group_name_H-M   'P 1'
#
loop_
_entity.id
_entity.type
_entity.pdbx_description
1 polymer ?
#
loop_
_entity_poly.entity_id
_entity_poly.type
_entity_poly.pdbx_seq_one_letter_code
_entity_poly.pdbx_strand_id
1 'polypeptide(L)'
;MGMRVDIVTLFPEMCQQVLDASIIGRAAKKGFIETHCHQIRDYTLNKQKQTDDYPYGGGCGMVLYAQPIADCLRAVQQEMASQGRPAPHIVFLTAGGQRYTEEHAKRLAQYDNLTLVCGHYEGIDERVIDAFADEEISIVVQIGTGF
;
A
#
# COMPACT_ATOMS: atom_id res chain seq x y z
N MET A 1 18.79 -4.00 12.59
CA MET A 1 17.82 -4.64 11.67
C MET A 1 17.44 -3.66 10.57
N GLY A 2 17.26 -4.20 9.38
CA GLY A 2 16.86 -3.38 8.25
C GLY A 2 15.42 -2.93 8.33
N MET A 3 15.07 -1.98 7.46
CA MET A 3 13.71 -1.49 7.31
C MET A 3 12.79 -2.60 6.78
N ARG A 4 11.61 -2.73 7.35
CA ARG A 4 10.58 -3.63 6.81
C ARG A 4 9.56 -2.84 6.01
N VAL A 5 9.25 -3.31 4.79
CA VAL A 5 8.25 -2.71 3.91
C VAL A 5 7.19 -3.76 3.58
N ASP A 6 5.95 -3.45 3.89
CA ASP A 6 4.79 -4.26 3.54
C ASP A 6 4.00 -3.56 2.45
N ILE A 7 3.64 -4.30 1.41
CA ILE A 7 2.86 -3.77 0.29
C ILE A 7 1.51 -4.49 0.25
N VAL A 8 0.44 -3.72 0.38
CA VAL A 8 -0.94 -4.21 0.35
C VAL A 8 -1.49 -3.92 -1.03
N THR A 9 -1.78 -4.96 -1.82
CA THR A 9 -2.07 -4.82 -3.24
C THR A 9 -2.96 -5.96 -3.74
N LEU A 10 -3.59 -5.77 -4.90
CA LEU A 10 -4.27 -6.84 -5.63
C LEU A 10 -3.31 -7.67 -6.49
N PHE A 11 -2.06 -7.19 -6.68
CA PHE A 11 -1.08 -7.81 -7.58
C PHE A 11 0.26 -8.06 -6.88
N PRO A 12 0.27 -8.88 -5.80
CA PRO A 12 1.50 -9.08 -5.02
C PRO A 12 2.64 -9.69 -5.83
N GLU A 13 2.33 -10.56 -6.78
CA GLU A 13 3.35 -11.23 -7.60
C GLU A 13 4.09 -10.24 -8.48
N MET A 14 3.37 -9.29 -9.08
CA MET A 14 3.97 -8.24 -9.90
C MET A 14 4.88 -7.34 -9.06
N CYS A 15 4.42 -6.96 -7.88
CA CYS A 15 5.22 -6.15 -6.96
C CYS A 15 6.47 -6.92 -6.51
N GLN A 16 6.33 -8.20 -6.18
CA GLN A 16 7.44 -9.01 -5.71
C GLN A 16 8.54 -9.15 -6.76
N GLN A 17 8.18 -9.30 -8.04
CA GLN A 17 9.16 -9.38 -9.13
C GLN A 17 10.03 -8.12 -9.19
N VAL A 18 9.42 -6.95 -9.02
CA VAL A 18 10.15 -5.68 -9.01
C VAL A 18 11.06 -5.58 -7.78
N LEU A 19 10.55 -5.98 -6.62
CA LEU A 19 11.27 -5.89 -5.36
C LEU A 19 12.45 -6.86 -5.28
N ASP A 20 12.36 -7.98 -5.98
CA ASP A 20 13.43 -8.98 -6.01
C ASP A 20 14.54 -8.64 -7.02
N ALA A 21 14.33 -7.62 -7.83
CA ALA A 21 15.23 -7.28 -8.93
C ALA A 21 16.24 -6.19 -8.53
N SER A 22 17.39 -6.22 -9.19
CA SER A 22 18.39 -5.15 -9.21
C SER A 22 18.82 -4.67 -7.81
N ILE A 23 18.82 -3.36 -7.60
CA ILE A 23 19.30 -2.74 -6.36
C ILE A 23 18.47 -3.15 -5.15
N ILE A 24 17.15 -3.20 -5.29
CA ILE A 24 16.25 -3.58 -4.18
C ILE A 24 16.48 -5.04 -3.78
N GLY A 25 16.60 -5.92 -4.75
CA GLY A 25 16.89 -7.34 -4.49
C GLY A 25 18.24 -7.54 -3.81
N ARG A 26 19.26 -6.77 -4.20
CA ARG A 26 20.56 -6.82 -3.55
C ARG A 26 20.51 -6.28 -2.12
N ALA A 27 19.76 -5.22 -1.88
CA ALA A 27 19.58 -4.67 -0.54
C ALA A 27 18.88 -5.66 0.39
N ALA A 28 17.88 -6.38 -0.13
CA ALA A 28 17.19 -7.41 0.63
C ALA A 28 18.11 -8.58 1.01
N LYS A 29 18.93 -9.03 0.08
CA LYS A 29 19.90 -10.10 0.36
C LYS A 29 20.93 -9.71 1.41
N LYS A 30 21.28 -8.44 1.48
CA LYS A 30 22.22 -7.91 2.47
C LYS A 30 21.56 -7.57 3.81
N GLY A 31 20.25 -7.75 3.94
CA GLY A 31 19.53 -7.48 5.17
C GLY A 31 19.20 -6.02 5.43
N PHE A 32 19.39 -5.12 4.45
CA PHE A 32 19.06 -3.70 4.61
C PHE A 32 17.57 -3.42 4.52
N ILE A 33 16.83 -4.26 3.81
CA ILE A 33 15.40 -4.13 3.61
C ILE A 33 14.76 -5.52 3.63
N GLU A 34 13.57 -5.61 4.23
CA GLU A 34 12.74 -6.81 4.23
C GLU A 34 11.41 -6.43 3.60
N THR A 35 10.96 -7.17 2.59
CA THR A 35 9.73 -6.85 1.87
C THR A 35 8.72 -7.98 1.98
N HIS A 36 7.45 -7.61 2.18
CA HIS A 36 6.33 -8.54 2.23
C HIS A 36 5.18 -7.98 1.40
N CYS A 37 4.68 -8.76 0.46
CA CYS A 37 3.53 -8.37 -0.36
C CYS A 37 2.30 -9.14 0.11
N HIS A 38 1.19 -8.43 0.31
CA HIS A 38 -0.05 -8.99 0.83
C HIS A 38 -1.14 -8.87 -0.22
N GLN A 39 -1.85 -9.97 -0.45
CA GLN A 39 -2.97 -10.01 -1.39
C GLN A 39 -4.25 -9.53 -0.69
N ILE A 40 -4.79 -8.40 -1.12
CA ILE A 40 -6.04 -7.86 -0.57
C ILE A 40 -7.17 -8.88 -0.68
N ARG A 41 -7.22 -9.61 -1.78
CA ARG A 41 -8.28 -10.59 -2.06
C ARG A 41 -8.36 -11.71 -1.03
N ASP A 42 -7.26 -12.04 -0.38
CA ASP A 42 -7.21 -13.08 0.64
C ASP A 42 -8.01 -12.72 1.91
N TYR A 43 -8.34 -11.44 2.07
CA TYR A 43 -9.06 -10.94 3.25
C TYR A 43 -10.54 -10.69 2.97
N THR A 44 -11.04 -11.05 1.79
CA THR A 44 -12.46 -10.88 1.48
C THR A 44 -13.33 -11.88 2.23
N LEU A 45 -14.50 -11.42 2.66
CA LEU A 45 -15.49 -12.26 3.36
C LEU A 45 -16.55 -12.83 2.43
N ASN A 46 -16.63 -12.36 1.19
CA ASN A 46 -17.63 -12.85 0.23
C ASN A 46 -17.09 -14.06 -0.55
N LYS A 47 -18.03 -14.89 -1.03
CA LYS A 47 -17.69 -16.15 -1.73
C LYS A 47 -16.99 -15.93 -3.06
N GLN A 48 -17.27 -14.82 -3.72
CA GLN A 48 -16.67 -14.48 -5.00
C GLN A 48 -15.31 -13.81 -4.84
N LYS A 49 -14.89 -13.54 -3.60
CA LYS A 49 -13.67 -12.80 -3.29
C LYS A 49 -13.61 -11.46 -4.04
N GLN A 50 -14.76 -10.80 -4.09
CA GLN A 50 -14.89 -9.49 -4.73
C GLN A 50 -14.24 -8.43 -3.87
N THR A 51 -13.40 -7.59 -4.47
CA THR A 51 -12.63 -6.56 -3.76
C THR A 51 -13.04 -5.15 -4.13
N ASP A 52 -13.96 -4.99 -5.08
CA ASP A 52 -14.32 -3.68 -5.63
C ASP A 52 -15.82 -3.58 -5.96
N ASP A 53 -16.32 -2.37 -6.01
CA ASP A 53 -17.69 -2.04 -6.38
C ASP A 53 -17.75 -0.60 -6.86
N TYR A 54 -18.94 -0.17 -7.30
CA TYR A 54 -19.16 1.21 -7.68
C TYR A 54 -19.07 2.14 -6.46
N PRO A 55 -18.67 3.41 -6.65
CA PRO A 55 -18.62 4.36 -5.54
C PRO A 55 -19.98 4.53 -4.88
N TYR A 56 -19.97 4.77 -3.58
CA TYR A 56 -21.17 5.06 -2.82
C TYR A 56 -21.80 6.36 -3.33
N GLY A 57 -23.09 6.32 -3.63
CA GLY A 57 -23.80 7.48 -4.18
C GLY A 57 -23.79 7.55 -5.70
N GLY A 58 -23.25 6.56 -6.36
CA GLY A 58 -23.17 6.51 -7.82
C GLY A 58 -21.96 7.25 -8.35
N GLY A 59 -21.56 6.93 -9.53
CA GLY A 59 -20.41 7.50 -10.21
C GLY A 59 -19.89 6.53 -11.22
N CYS A 60 -18.99 6.97 -12.10
CA CYS A 60 -18.31 6.10 -13.04
C CYS A 60 -17.10 5.45 -12.38
N GLY A 61 -16.84 4.19 -12.72
CA GLY A 61 -15.66 3.48 -12.24
C GLY A 61 -15.92 2.65 -10.98
N MET A 62 -14.88 1.92 -10.59
CA MET A 62 -14.93 0.98 -9.47
C MET A 62 -13.99 1.46 -8.37
N VAL A 63 -14.37 1.23 -7.12
CA VAL A 63 -13.51 1.50 -5.96
C VAL A 63 -13.28 0.22 -5.18
N LEU A 64 -12.12 0.12 -4.53
CA LEU A 64 -11.80 -1.01 -3.68
C LEU A 64 -12.57 -0.94 -2.37
N TYR A 65 -13.10 -2.07 -1.93
CA TYR A 65 -13.83 -2.18 -0.67
C TYR A 65 -12.93 -1.90 0.53
N ALA A 66 -13.51 -1.27 1.54
CA ALA A 66 -12.82 -0.98 2.78
C ALA A 66 -12.47 -2.25 3.58
N GLN A 67 -13.39 -3.21 3.63
CA GLN A 67 -13.26 -4.38 4.51
C GLN A 67 -11.99 -5.20 4.26
N PRO A 68 -11.68 -5.67 3.02
CA PRO A 68 -10.47 -6.48 2.83
C PRO A 68 -9.20 -5.70 3.11
N ILE A 69 -9.15 -4.42 2.75
CA ILE A 69 -7.99 -3.58 3.03
C ILE A 69 -7.81 -3.39 4.53
N ALA A 70 -8.89 -3.07 5.24
CA ALA A 70 -8.85 -2.88 6.69
C ALA A 70 -8.36 -4.14 7.40
N ASP A 71 -8.89 -5.30 7.04
CA ASP A 71 -8.49 -6.56 7.66
C ASP A 71 -7.04 -6.92 7.36
N CYS A 72 -6.59 -6.65 6.14
CA CYS A 72 -5.18 -6.84 5.76
C CYS A 72 -4.28 -5.94 6.60
N LEU A 73 -4.63 -4.65 6.74
CA LEU A 73 -3.84 -3.71 7.54
C LEU A 73 -3.80 -4.09 9.02
N ARG A 74 -4.94 -4.55 9.56
CA ARG A 74 -4.96 -5.04 10.96
C ARG A 74 -4.05 -6.24 11.14
N ALA A 75 -4.00 -7.15 10.16
CA ALA A 75 -3.11 -8.31 10.21
C ALA A 75 -1.64 -7.87 10.22
N VAL A 76 -1.28 -6.88 9.40
CA VAL A 76 0.07 -6.32 9.38
C VAL A 76 0.41 -5.67 10.71
N GLN A 77 -0.50 -4.88 11.27
CA GLN A 77 -0.31 -4.24 12.57
C GLN A 77 -0.10 -5.27 13.68
N GLN A 78 -0.89 -6.35 13.67
CA GLN A 78 -0.78 -7.42 14.65
C GLN A 78 0.55 -8.17 14.53
N GLU A 79 1.01 -8.39 13.31
CA GLU A 79 2.31 -9.02 13.08
C GLU A 79 3.46 -8.16 13.62
N MET A 80 3.40 -6.84 13.38
CA MET A 80 4.39 -5.93 13.95
C MET A 80 4.40 -6.00 15.47
N ALA A 81 3.22 -5.94 16.07
CA ALA A 81 3.09 -6.01 17.53
C ALA A 81 3.63 -7.33 18.08
N SER A 82 3.35 -8.46 17.41
CA SER A 82 3.81 -9.77 17.85
C SER A 82 5.33 -9.92 17.78
N GLN A 83 5.97 -9.18 16.90
CA GLN A 83 7.43 -9.18 16.74
C GLN A 83 8.11 -8.11 17.61
N GLY A 84 7.35 -7.36 18.39
CA GLY A 84 7.89 -6.27 19.19
C GLY A 84 8.38 -5.09 18.36
N ARG A 85 7.91 -4.96 17.12
CA ARG A 85 8.28 -3.86 16.23
C ARG A 85 7.36 -2.67 16.45
N PRO A 86 7.85 -1.44 16.15
CA PRO A 86 6.97 -0.27 16.12
C PRO A 86 5.81 -0.45 15.15
N ALA A 87 4.69 0.22 15.43
CA ALA A 87 3.55 0.22 14.53
C ALA A 87 3.96 0.75 13.14
N PRO A 88 3.43 0.18 12.06
CA PRO A 88 3.81 0.61 10.71
C PRO A 88 3.31 2.01 10.41
N HIS A 89 4.12 2.78 9.68
CA HIS A 89 3.68 4.03 9.09
C HIS A 89 2.94 3.67 7.80
N ILE A 90 1.67 4.00 7.70
CA ILE A 90 0.79 3.57 6.62
C ILE A 90 0.60 4.69 5.61
N VAL A 91 1.04 4.43 4.38
CA VAL A 91 0.91 5.36 3.26
C VAL A 91 -0.04 4.77 2.23
N PHE A 92 -1.09 5.50 1.91
CA PHE A 92 -1.97 5.14 0.80
C PHE A 92 -1.48 5.86 -0.46
N LEU A 93 -1.26 5.11 -1.52
CA LEU A 93 -0.87 5.66 -2.81
C LEU A 93 -2.14 5.98 -3.59
N THR A 94 -2.48 7.27 -3.64
CA THR A 94 -3.73 7.76 -4.25
C THR A 94 -3.44 8.90 -5.22
N ALA A 95 -4.30 9.08 -6.20
CA ALA A 95 -4.15 10.18 -7.16
C ALA A 95 -4.34 11.55 -6.51
N GLY A 96 -5.13 11.63 -5.43
CA GLY A 96 -5.38 12.86 -4.70
C GLY A 96 -4.40 13.20 -3.60
N GLY A 97 -3.40 12.34 -3.36
CA GLY A 97 -2.40 12.57 -2.33
C GLY A 97 -1.37 13.62 -2.72
N GLN A 98 -0.51 13.95 -1.78
CA GLN A 98 0.62 14.85 -2.04
C GLN A 98 1.57 14.21 -3.05
N ARG A 99 2.06 15.01 -3.98
CA ARG A 99 3.01 14.53 -4.99
C ARG A 99 4.28 14.01 -4.32
N TYR A 100 4.69 12.80 -4.69
CA TYR A 100 5.93 12.19 -4.19
C TYR A 100 7.15 13.02 -4.61
N THR A 101 8.00 13.31 -3.64
CA THR A 101 9.24 14.09 -3.85
C THR A 101 10.41 13.38 -3.17
N GLU A 102 11.61 13.87 -3.46
CA GLU A 102 12.81 13.39 -2.77
C GLU A 102 12.74 13.58 -1.25
N GLU A 103 12.10 14.65 -0.79
CA GLU A 103 11.90 14.88 0.65
C GLU A 103 11.04 13.77 1.27
N HIS A 104 10.00 13.33 0.56
CA HIS A 104 9.19 12.17 1.01
C HIS A 104 10.07 10.93 1.12
N ALA A 105 10.92 10.66 0.13
CA ALA A 105 11.79 9.49 0.14
C ALA A 105 12.72 9.50 1.34
N LYS A 106 13.35 10.65 1.63
CA LYS A 106 14.26 10.80 2.76
C LYS A 106 13.54 10.60 4.09
N ARG A 107 12.35 11.18 4.23
CA ARG A 107 11.56 11.07 5.45
C ARG A 107 11.05 9.65 5.67
N LEU A 108 10.52 9.02 4.62
CA LEU A 108 10.01 7.65 4.71
C LEU A 108 11.11 6.63 5.02
N ALA A 109 12.33 6.89 4.57
CA ALA A 109 13.47 6.02 4.85
C ALA A 109 13.85 5.98 6.34
N GLN A 110 13.33 6.90 7.15
CA GLN A 110 13.59 6.93 8.60
C GLN A 110 12.70 6.00 9.40
N TYR A 111 11.62 5.48 8.82
CA TYR A 111 10.73 4.56 9.53
C TYR A 111 11.29 3.15 9.54
N ASP A 112 11.11 2.45 10.66
CA ASP A 112 11.51 1.05 10.77
C ASP A 112 10.56 0.12 10.02
N ASN A 113 9.28 0.48 9.99
CA ASN A 113 8.24 -0.31 9.33
C ASN A 113 7.36 0.63 8.50
N LEU A 114 7.30 0.38 7.20
CA LEU A 114 6.51 1.16 6.25
C LEU A 114 5.51 0.24 5.56
N THR A 115 4.24 0.63 5.52
CA THR A 115 3.22 -0.09 4.79
C THR A 115 2.67 0.79 3.67
N LEU A 116 2.73 0.28 2.46
CA LEU A 116 2.21 0.97 1.27
C LEU A 116 0.95 0.26 0.81
N VAL A 117 -0.16 1.02 0.70
CA VAL A 117 -1.41 0.50 0.16
C VAL A 117 -1.54 0.99 -1.27
N CYS A 118 -1.53 0.05 -2.21
CA CYS A 118 -1.62 0.33 -3.63
C CYS A 118 -3.06 0.21 -4.09
N GLY A 119 -3.63 1.32 -4.55
CA GLY A 119 -4.96 1.35 -5.11
C GLY A 119 -5.00 0.80 -6.53
N HIS A 120 -6.19 0.53 -7.00
CA HIS A 120 -6.48 0.13 -8.36
C HIS A 120 -7.81 0.74 -8.77
N TYR A 121 -8.14 0.72 -10.07
CA TYR A 121 -9.36 1.34 -10.62
C TYR A 121 -9.42 2.84 -10.33
N GLU A 122 -10.60 3.34 -9.94
CA GLU A 122 -10.84 4.77 -9.69
C GLU A 122 -10.41 5.21 -8.29
N GLY A 123 -10.10 4.27 -7.40
CA GLY A 123 -9.65 4.63 -6.06
C GLY A 123 -9.98 3.60 -5.00
N ILE A 124 -9.90 4.05 -3.76
CA ILE A 124 -10.10 3.25 -2.56
C ILE A 124 -11.23 3.90 -1.75
N ASP A 125 -12.05 3.07 -1.10
CA ASP A 125 -13.11 3.56 -0.22
C ASP A 125 -12.52 4.50 0.84
N GLU A 126 -13.01 5.75 0.87
CA GLU A 126 -12.51 6.80 1.75
C GLU A 126 -12.54 6.41 3.23
N ARG A 127 -13.46 5.54 3.63
CA ARG A 127 -13.57 5.13 5.03
C ARG A 127 -12.32 4.41 5.53
N VAL A 128 -11.69 3.62 4.69
CA VAL A 128 -10.47 2.91 5.08
C VAL A 128 -9.26 3.85 5.08
N ILE A 129 -9.25 4.82 4.17
CA ILE A 129 -8.21 5.85 4.16
C ILE A 129 -8.29 6.66 5.45
N ASP A 130 -9.48 7.14 5.80
CA ASP A 130 -9.68 7.94 7.02
C ASP A 130 -9.30 7.17 8.29
N ALA A 131 -9.55 5.88 8.30
CA ALA A 131 -9.31 5.04 9.48
C ALA A 131 -7.84 4.65 9.66
N PHE A 132 -7.09 4.46 8.58
CA PHE A 132 -5.76 3.83 8.64
C PHE A 132 -4.62 4.69 8.10
N ALA A 133 -4.88 5.62 7.19
CA ALA A 133 -3.79 6.35 6.53
C ALA A 133 -3.09 7.30 7.47
N ASP A 134 -1.78 7.18 7.58
CA ASP A 134 -0.96 8.22 8.19
C ASP A 134 -0.70 9.34 7.19
N GLU A 135 -0.64 9.00 5.90
CA GLU A 135 -0.56 9.99 4.83
C GLU A 135 -1.00 9.38 3.50
N GLU A 136 -1.32 10.25 2.55
CA GLU A 136 -1.60 9.89 1.17
C GLU A 136 -0.55 10.53 0.27
N ILE A 137 0.03 9.74 -0.62
CA ILE A 137 1.05 10.20 -1.55
C ILE A 137 0.64 9.82 -2.97
N SER A 138 0.83 10.73 -3.92
CA SER A 138 0.58 10.46 -5.34
C SER A 138 1.90 10.23 -6.07
N ILE A 139 2.01 9.08 -6.72
CA ILE A 139 3.10 8.76 -7.64
C ILE A 139 2.66 8.88 -9.09
N VAL A 140 1.45 9.41 -9.32
CA VAL A 140 0.94 9.62 -10.68
C VAL A 140 1.72 10.73 -11.34
N VAL A 141 2.37 10.41 -12.45
CA VAL A 141 3.01 11.41 -13.29
C VAL A 141 1.91 12.09 -14.09
N GLN A 142 1.64 13.35 -13.79
CA GLN A 142 0.82 14.15 -14.69
C GLN A 142 1.65 14.39 -15.96
N ILE A 143 1.31 13.64 -17.00
CA ILE A 143 1.80 13.98 -18.31
C ILE A 143 1.12 15.32 -18.64
N GLY A 144 1.92 16.37 -18.70
CA GLY A 144 1.38 17.70 -18.95
C GLY A 144 0.54 17.69 -20.22
N THR A 145 -0.58 18.39 -20.17
CA THR A 145 -1.48 18.56 -21.29
C THR A 145 -0.90 19.47 -22.37
N GLY A 146 0.41 19.58 -22.43
CA GLY A 146 1.12 20.46 -23.33
C GLY A 146 1.41 19.86 -24.72
N PHE A 147 0.67 18.83 -25.08
CA PHE A 147 0.72 18.32 -26.45
C PHE A 147 -0.65 18.12 -27.01
#